data_2c8bb25bd132d6270204d8382b372f10
#
_entry.id   2c8bb25bd132d6270204d8382b372f10
#
_cell.length_a   1.000
_cell.length_b   1.000
_cell.length_c   1.000
_cell.angle_alpha   90.00
_cell.angle_beta   90.00
_cell.angle_gamma   90.00
#
_symmetry.space_group_name_H-M   'P 1'
#
loop_
_entity.id
_entity.type
_entity.pdbx_description
1 polymer ?
#
loop_
_entity_poly.entity_id
_entity_poly.type
_entity_poly.pdbx_seq_one_letter_code
_entity_poly.pdbx_strand_id
1 'polypeptide(L)'
;MKTEIGGLISDMKLLTIAIPCYNSQDYMARAIDSALSGGDDVEILLIDDGSTDRTGEIADSYAEKYPDTIRAIHQENKGHGGAVNTGIKESTGIYYKVLDSDDWFDERAFQQVIVRLKKLYESGQPVDMFLCNYVYDKPSLSKQTPIRYTNVFPVEHIFSWEHMGHFKTSQNILMHSIIYRAKILRASGFKLPEHTFYVDNLFAYEPFPYVRSLYYMNVDLYHYFIGREDQSVNEAVMISRIDQQLAVNRRMIDAVDLTTIENKGLRNCMVKYLSMIMTVSSALLVKEGSPESIKKRDELWEYLKRNKGMYKMVNNKLLGRPMQFKSALGRKIVVTGYTLAQKLYGFN
;
A
#
# COMPACT_ATOMS: atom_id res chain seq x y z
N MET A 1 -2.72 16.60 -37.73
CA MET A 1 -2.82 16.61 -36.25
C MET A 1 -3.19 15.26 -35.60
N LYS A 2 -3.69 14.27 -36.33
CA LYS A 2 -3.91 12.88 -35.78
C LYS A 2 -2.71 11.95 -35.99
N THR A 3 -1.75 12.28 -36.84
CA THR A 3 -0.60 11.43 -37.22
C THR A 3 0.64 11.68 -36.33
N GLU A 4 0.74 12.83 -35.65
CA GLU A 4 1.89 13.13 -34.78
C GLU A 4 1.73 12.59 -33.33
N ILE A 5 0.51 12.30 -32.92
CA ILE A 5 0.25 11.68 -31.59
C ILE A 5 0.60 10.18 -31.61
N GLY A 6 0.50 9.52 -32.76
CA GLY A 6 0.82 8.09 -32.91
C GLY A 6 2.31 7.74 -32.85
N GLY A 7 3.19 8.68 -33.21
CA GLY A 7 4.64 8.45 -33.24
C GLY A 7 5.38 8.67 -31.91
N LEU A 8 4.78 9.44 -31.01
CA LEU A 8 5.35 9.70 -29.66
C LEU A 8 5.00 8.61 -28.62
N ILE A 9 4.10 7.68 -28.97
CA ILE A 9 3.62 6.62 -28.06
C ILE A 9 4.52 5.38 -28.13
N SER A 10 5.36 5.22 -29.17
CA SER A 10 6.15 3.99 -29.38
C SER A 10 7.25 3.76 -28.32
N ASP A 11 7.72 4.80 -27.64
CA ASP A 11 8.85 4.72 -26.70
C ASP A 11 8.47 4.93 -25.22
N MET A 12 7.20 5.29 -24.93
CA MET A 12 6.78 5.58 -23.57
C MET A 12 6.04 4.40 -22.94
N LYS A 13 6.58 3.87 -21.84
CA LYS A 13 5.95 2.79 -21.09
C LYS A 13 4.64 3.25 -20.43
N LEU A 14 3.62 2.40 -20.47
CA LEU A 14 2.33 2.68 -19.84
C LEU A 14 2.39 2.59 -18.32
N LEU A 15 3.05 1.55 -17.79
CA LEU A 15 3.13 1.25 -16.37
C LEU A 15 4.56 0.90 -15.97
N THR A 16 5.10 1.59 -14.98
CA THR A 16 6.31 1.17 -14.26
C THR A 16 5.90 0.33 -13.05
N ILE A 17 6.47 -0.87 -12.95
CA ILE A 17 6.38 -1.75 -11.79
C ILE A 17 7.73 -1.69 -11.07
N ALA A 18 7.75 -1.17 -9.85
CA ALA A 18 8.93 -1.20 -9.00
C ALA A 18 8.86 -2.42 -8.08
N ILE A 19 9.89 -3.25 -8.11
CA ILE A 19 10.05 -4.44 -7.27
C ILE A 19 11.23 -4.19 -6.32
N PRO A 20 10.96 -3.74 -5.08
CA PRO A 20 11.98 -3.64 -4.03
C PRO A 20 12.47 -5.05 -3.66
N CYS A 21 13.79 -5.27 -3.76
CA CYS A 21 14.41 -6.56 -3.47
C CYS A 21 15.48 -6.40 -2.40
N TYR A 22 15.41 -7.19 -1.35
CA TYR A 22 16.46 -7.31 -0.33
C TYR A 22 16.52 -8.74 0.17
N ASN A 23 17.63 -9.44 -0.11
CA ASN A 23 17.81 -10.86 0.20
C ASN A 23 16.61 -11.70 -0.26
N SER A 24 16.25 -11.57 -1.55
CA SER A 24 15.01 -12.08 -2.14
C SER A 24 15.26 -13.24 -3.12
N GLN A 25 16.45 -13.82 -3.17
CA GLN A 25 16.87 -14.83 -4.15
C GLN A 25 15.91 -16.00 -4.29
N ASP A 26 15.22 -16.38 -3.21
CA ASP A 26 14.39 -17.58 -3.17
C ASP A 26 12.97 -17.40 -3.74
N TYR A 27 12.54 -16.13 -3.94
CA TYR A 27 11.13 -15.86 -4.31
C TYR A 27 10.93 -14.76 -5.36
N MET A 28 11.91 -13.86 -5.60
CA MET A 28 11.75 -12.72 -6.51
C MET A 28 11.42 -13.12 -7.95
N ALA A 29 11.84 -14.30 -8.40
CA ALA A 29 11.58 -14.76 -9.76
C ALA A 29 10.07 -14.81 -10.06
N ARG A 30 9.24 -15.27 -9.12
CA ARG A 30 7.79 -15.31 -9.29
C ARG A 30 7.19 -13.91 -9.45
N ALA A 31 7.66 -12.93 -8.69
CA ALA A 31 7.22 -11.55 -8.81
C ALA A 31 7.55 -11.00 -10.20
N ILE A 32 8.79 -11.21 -10.67
CA ILE A 32 9.27 -10.73 -11.96
C ILE A 32 8.51 -11.39 -13.11
N ASP A 33 8.36 -12.71 -13.10
CA ASP A 33 7.68 -13.46 -14.16
C ASP A 33 6.21 -13.03 -14.27
N SER A 34 5.53 -12.82 -13.13
CA SER A 34 4.16 -12.32 -13.14
C SER A 34 4.04 -10.91 -13.71
N ALA A 35 5.01 -10.04 -13.44
CA ALA A 35 5.06 -8.67 -13.97
C ALA A 35 5.35 -8.63 -15.46
N LEU A 36 6.17 -9.56 -15.98
CA LEU A 36 6.45 -9.70 -17.43
C LEU A 36 5.20 -10.04 -18.24
N SER A 37 4.15 -10.58 -17.64
CA SER A 37 2.89 -10.87 -18.34
C SER A 37 2.18 -9.60 -18.88
N GLY A 38 2.61 -8.40 -18.43
CA GLY A 38 2.14 -7.11 -18.95
C GLY A 38 2.63 -6.77 -20.36
N GLY A 39 3.62 -7.51 -20.90
CA GLY A 39 4.16 -7.32 -22.24
C GLY A 39 4.96 -6.02 -22.42
N ASP A 40 4.98 -5.50 -23.64
CA ASP A 40 5.84 -4.35 -24.02
C ASP A 40 5.38 -3.01 -23.41
N ASP A 41 4.16 -2.94 -22.92
CA ASP A 41 3.60 -1.73 -22.31
C ASP A 41 4.14 -1.46 -20.89
N VAL A 42 4.90 -2.41 -20.31
CA VAL A 42 5.44 -2.26 -18.94
C VAL A 42 6.95 -1.99 -18.93
N GLU A 43 7.37 -1.25 -17.90
CA GLU A 43 8.73 -1.15 -17.41
C GLU A 43 8.80 -1.81 -16.02
N ILE A 44 9.80 -2.65 -15.78
CA ILE A 44 10.03 -3.30 -14.51
C ILE A 44 11.36 -2.82 -13.96
N LEU A 45 11.33 -2.22 -12.77
CA LEU A 45 12.52 -1.77 -12.04
C LEU A 45 12.79 -2.77 -10.91
N LEU A 46 13.85 -3.56 -11.04
CA LEU A 46 14.35 -4.43 -9.98
C LEU A 46 15.30 -3.61 -9.12
N ILE A 47 14.89 -3.26 -7.90
CA ILE A 47 15.68 -2.39 -7.03
C ILE A 47 16.30 -3.25 -5.95
N ASP A 48 17.55 -3.64 -6.17
CA ASP A 48 18.37 -4.35 -5.20
C ASP A 48 18.87 -3.38 -4.12
N ASP A 49 18.29 -3.47 -2.94
CA ASP A 49 18.54 -2.59 -1.81
C ASP A 49 19.72 -3.09 -0.95
N GLY A 50 20.85 -3.39 -1.60
CA GLY A 50 22.09 -3.80 -0.95
C GLY A 50 22.03 -5.23 -0.40
N SER A 51 21.51 -6.17 -1.19
CA SER A 51 21.45 -7.59 -0.83
C SER A 51 22.83 -8.21 -0.67
N THR A 52 22.94 -9.23 0.18
CA THR A 52 24.16 -10.00 0.44
C THR A 52 24.08 -11.42 -0.10
N ASP A 53 22.93 -11.82 -0.62
CA ASP A 53 22.68 -13.08 -1.30
C ASP A 53 22.76 -12.90 -2.83
N ARG A 54 22.21 -13.84 -3.60
CA ARG A 54 22.23 -13.80 -5.07
C ARG A 54 21.16 -12.92 -5.70
N THR A 55 20.48 -12.09 -4.94
CA THR A 55 19.39 -11.21 -5.43
C THR A 55 19.88 -10.29 -6.55
N GLY A 56 21.06 -9.64 -6.38
CA GLY A 56 21.65 -8.77 -7.40
C GLY A 56 21.98 -9.51 -8.68
N GLU A 57 22.62 -10.70 -8.60
CA GLU A 57 22.93 -11.54 -9.78
C GLU A 57 21.66 -11.95 -10.53
N ILE A 58 20.58 -12.28 -9.81
CA ILE A 58 19.30 -12.63 -10.42
C ILE A 58 18.70 -11.39 -11.14
N ALA A 59 18.75 -10.22 -10.50
CA ALA A 59 18.25 -8.99 -11.10
C ALA A 59 18.98 -8.65 -12.41
N ASP A 60 20.30 -8.78 -12.43
CA ASP A 60 21.13 -8.56 -13.62
C ASP A 60 20.81 -9.56 -14.74
N SER A 61 20.67 -10.85 -14.40
CA SER A 61 20.29 -11.89 -15.37
C SER A 61 18.94 -11.62 -16.03
N TYR A 62 17.96 -11.12 -15.27
CA TYR A 62 16.67 -10.73 -15.85
C TYR A 62 16.79 -9.48 -16.72
N ALA A 63 17.57 -8.49 -16.32
CA ALA A 63 17.80 -7.27 -17.11
C ALA A 63 18.52 -7.58 -18.43
N GLU A 64 19.53 -8.48 -18.44
CA GLU A 64 20.18 -8.95 -19.66
C GLU A 64 19.22 -9.69 -20.59
N LYS A 65 18.32 -10.51 -20.04
CA LYS A 65 17.36 -11.29 -20.80
C LYS A 65 16.24 -10.45 -21.41
N TYR A 66 15.83 -9.37 -20.72
CA TYR A 66 14.70 -8.52 -21.10
C TYR A 66 15.09 -7.02 -21.09
N PRO A 67 16.10 -6.59 -21.89
CA PRO A 67 16.68 -5.25 -21.79
C PRO A 67 15.71 -4.10 -22.12
N ASP A 68 14.68 -4.36 -22.93
CA ASP A 68 13.67 -3.36 -23.28
C ASP A 68 12.55 -3.22 -22.22
N THR A 69 12.52 -4.12 -21.24
CA THR A 69 11.44 -4.18 -20.24
C THR A 69 11.94 -4.07 -18.81
N ILE A 70 13.11 -4.64 -18.49
CA ILE A 70 13.65 -4.72 -17.13
C ILE A 70 14.92 -3.89 -17.01
N ARG A 71 15.00 -3.12 -15.93
CA ARG A 71 16.24 -2.47 -15.46
C ARG A 71 16.55 -2.90 -14.04
N ALA A 72 17.77 -3.38 -13.81
CA ALA A 72 18.29 -3.62 -12.48
C ALA A 72 18.92 -2.32 -11.94
N ILE A 73 18.64 -1.98 -10.69
CA ILE A 73 19.16 -0.81 -10.00
C ILE A 73 19.70 -1.27 -8.65
N HIS A 74 21.01 -1.15 -8.46
CA HIS A 74 21.68 -1.48 -7.20
C HIS A 74 21.91 -0.23 -6.38
N GLN A 75 21.63 -0.31 -5.08
CA GLN A 75 21.84 0.79 -4.15
C GLN A 75 22.34 0.27 -2.79
N GLU A 76 22.94 1.15 -2.01
CA GLU A 76 23.14 0.87 -0.59
C GLU A 76 21.78 0.67 0.10
N ASN A 77 21.74 -0.21 1.10
CA ASN A 77 20.49 -0.49 1.80
C ASN A 77 19.88 0.78 2.41
N LYS A 78 18.66 1.08 2.04
CA LYS A 78 17.84 2.21 2.54
C LYS A 78 16.50 1.74 3.09
N GLY A 79 16.31 0.42 3.12
CA GLY A 79 15.05 -0.22 3.47
C GLY A 79 13.98 -0.07 2.40
N HIS A 80 12.86 -0.75 2.58
CA HIS A 80 11.76 -0.81 1.61
C HIS A 80 11.32 0.58 1.12
N GLY A 81 11.17 1.55 2.02
CA GLY A 81 10.79 2.93 1.64
C GLY A 81 11.83 3.60 0.74
N GLY A 82 13.12 3.37 0.98
CA GLY A 82 14.19 3.89 0.15
C GLY A 82 14.18 3.29 -1.25
N ALA A 83 13.96 1.98 -1.38
CA ALA A 83 13.82 1.31 -2.66
C ALA A 83 12.59 1.79 -3.45
N VAL A 84 11.43 1.95 -2.78
CA VAL A 84 10.23 2.54 -3.41
C VAL A 84 10.49 3.97 -3.91
N ASN A 85 11.18 4.81 -3.12
CA ASN A 85 11.56 6.18 -3.53
C ASN A 85 12.43 6.16 -4.79
N THR A 86 13.41 5.25 -4.85
CA THR A 86 14.24 5.05 -6.05
C THR A 86 13.38 4.65 -7.24
N GLY A 87 12.45 3.72 -7.06
CA GLY A 87 11.50 3.31 -8.10
C GLY A 87 10.67 4.49 -8.62
N ILE A 88 10.14 5.34 -7.75
CA ILE A 88 9.37 6.55 -8.16
C ILE A 88 10.25 7.51 -8.96
N LYS A 89 11.49 7.74 -8.51
CA LYS A 89 12.45 8.63 -9.16
C LYS A 89 12.81 8.14 -10.57
N GLU A 90 13.13 6.87 -10.70
CA GLU A 90 13.63 6.24 -11.91
C GLU A 90 12.51 5.81 -12.89
N SER A 91 11.25 5.86 -12.47
CA SER A 91 10.09 5.45 -13.28
C SER A 91 9.91 6.31 -14.51
N THR A 92 9.68 5.69 -15.67
CA THR A 92 9.39 6.35 -16.95
C THR A 92 7.92 6.22 -17.38
N GLY A 93 7.21 5.26 -16.79
CA GLY A 93 5.82 4.98 -17.11
C GLY A 93 4.84 6.09 -16.72
N ILE A 94 3.72 6.12 -17.43
CA ILE A 94 2.59 7.02 -17.13
C ILE A 94 2.00 6.71 -15.75
N TYR A 95 1.92 5.42 -15.44
CA TYR A 95 1.46 4.89 -14.17
C TYR A 95 2.60 4.22 -13.41
N TYR A 96 2.41 4.09 -12.10
CA TYR A 96 3.38 3.50 -11.19
C TYR A 96 2.70 2.53 -10.21
N LYS A 97 3.30 1.36 -10.01
CA LYS A 97 2.87 0.37 -9.02
C LYS A 97 4.08 -0.25 -8.33
N VAL A 98 3.93 -0.50 -7.03
CA VAL A 98 4.86 -1.34 -6.28
C VAL A 98 4.37 -2.79 -6.31
N LEU A 99 5.31 -3.72 -6.49
CA LEU A 99 5.11 -5.15 -6.31
C LEU A 99 6.21 -5.64 -5.36
N ASP A 100 5.84 -6.09 -4.18
CA ASP A 100 6.79 -6.64 -3.22
C ASP A 100 7.39 -7.94 -3.76
N SER A 101 8.69 -8.17 -3.51
CA SER A 101 9.45 -9.26 -4.15
C SER A 101 8.99 -10.68 -3.75
N ASP A 102 8.20 -10.80 -2.69
CA ASP A 102 7.58 -12.05 -2.24
C ASP A 102 6.11 -12.23 -2.67
N ASP A 103 5.58 -11.26 -3.40
CA ASP A 103 4.21 -11.24 -3.90
C ASP A 103 4.18 -11.45 -5.42
N TRP A 104 3.00 -11.53 -6.03
CA TRP A 104 2.84 -11.68 -7.49
C TRP A 104 1.50 -11.17 -7.99
N PHE A 105 1.40 -10.97 -9.30
CA PHE A 105 0.14 -10.68 -9.98
C PHE A 105 -0.52 -11.95 -10.52
N ASP A 106 -1.86 -12.02 -10.52
CA ASP A 106 -2.56 -12.90 -11.44
C ASP A 106 -2.33 -12.40 -12.87
N GLU A 107 -1.70 -13.23 -13.71
CA GLU A 107 -1.26 -12.83 -15.04
C GLU A 107 -2.43 -12.40 -15.94
N ARG A 108 -3.57 -13.12 -15.88
CA ARG A 108 -4.75 -12.79 -16.70
C ARG A 108 -5.41 -11.49 -16.23
N ALA A 109 -5.52 -11.29 -14.93
CA ALA A 109 -6.02 -10.05 -14.36
C ALA A 109 -5.09 -8.89 -14.74
N PHE A 110 -3.77 -9.12 -14.70
CA PHE A 110 -2.80 -8.08 -15.02
C PHE A 110 -2.87 -7.66 -16.49
N GLN A 111 -2.97 -8.60 -17.43
CA GLN A 111 -3.18 -8.31 -18.86
C GLN A 111 -4.46 -7.49 -19.09
N GLN A 112 -5.56 -7.82 -18.40
CA GLN A 112 -6.80 -7.04 -18.49
C GLN A 112 -6.61 -5.60 -17.95
N VAL A 113 -5.85 -5.43 -16.86
CA VAL A 113 -5.52 -4.11 -16.29
C VAL A 113 -4.71 -3.27 -17.28
N ILE A 114 -3.68 -3.85 -17.93
CA ILE A 114 -2.88 -3.16 -18.95
C ILE A 114 -3.77 -2.68 -20.10
N VAL A 115 -4.61 -3.56 -20.64
CA VAL A 115 -5.56 -3.20 -21.71
C VAL A 115 -6.48 -2.04 -21.29
N ARG A 116 -6.97 -2.06 -20.05
CA ARG A 116 -7.87 -1.00 -19.53
C ARG A 116 -7.12 0.32 -19.33
N LEU A 117 -5.94 0.30 -18.73
CA LEU A 117 -5.11 1.50 -18.53
C LEU A 117 -4.77 2.15 -19.87
N LYS A 118 -4.38 1.34 -20.87
CA LYS A 118 -4.08 1.80 -22.24
C LYS A 118 -5.29 2.48 -22.87
N LYS A 119 -6.46 1.86 -22.80
CA LYS A 119 -7.70 2.41 -23.30
C LYS A 119 -8.08 3.75 -22.65
N LEU A 120 -7.93 3.86 -21.34
CA LEU A 120 -8.17 5.11 -20.60
C LEU A 120 -7.20 6.21 -21.03
N TYR A 121 -5.93 5.87 -21.23
CA TYR A 121 -4.92 6.81 -21.69
C TYR A 121 -5.18 7.29 -23.14
N GLU A 122 -5.39 6.37 -24.06
CA GLU A 122 -5.63 6.65 -25.48
C GLU A 122 -6.94 7.44 -25.71
N SER A 123 -7.94 7.25 -24.87
CA SER A 123 -9.19 8.04 -24.91
C SER A 123 -9.05 9.45 -24.32
N GLY A 124 -7.85 9.85 -23.86
CA GLY A 124 -7.61 11.16 -23.23
C GLY A 124 -8.17 11.27 -21.83
N GLN A 125 -8.52 10.16 -21.19
CA GLN A 125 -9.11 10.12 -19.84
C GLN A 125 -8.22 9.35 -18.83
N PRO A 126 -6.91 9.64 -18.73
CA PRO A 126 -6.05 8.98 -17.76
C PRO A 126 -6.47 9.36 -16.33
N VAL A 127 -6.76 8.35 -15.51
CA VAL A 127 -7.14 8.55 -14.10
C VAL A 127 -5.94 8.77 -13.20
N ASP A 128 -6.13 9.43 -12.07
CA ASP A 128 -5.06 9.70 -11.12
C ASP A 128 -4.73 8.47 -10.25
N MET A 129 -5.74 7.67 -9.96
CA MET A 129 -5.61 6.42 -9.21
C MET A 129 -6.50 5.32 -9.82
N PHE A 130 -5.88 4.20 -10.15
CA PHE A 130 -6.55 3.00 -10.61
C PHE A 130 -6.48 1.94 -9.50
N LEU A 131 -7.60 1.30 -9.21
CA LEU A 131 -7.76 0.37 -8.10
C LEU A 131 -8.16 -1.01 -8.60
N CYS A 132 -7.52 -2.04 -8.01
CA CYS A 132 -7.89 -3.45 -8.17
C CYS A 132 -8.08 -4.10 -6.80
N ASN A 133 -8.58 -5.32 -6.80
CA ASN A 133 -8.59 -6.16 -5.60
C ASN A 133 -7.18 -6.68 -5.30
N TYR A 134 -6.99 -7.07 -4.06
CA TYR A 134 -5.86 -7.91 -3.66
C TYR A 134 -6.37 -9.14 -2.90
N VAL A 135 -5.55 -10.18 -2.87
CA VAL A 135 -5.87 -11.47 -2.29
C VAL A 135 -4.86 -11.79 -1.20
N TYR A 136 -5.28 -12.00 0.02
CA TYR A 136 -4.44 -12.65 1.01
C TYR A 136 -4.27 -14.11 0.64
N ASP A 137 -3.05 -14.49 0.27
CA ASP A 137 -2.71 -15.85 -0.12
C ASP A 137 -1.95 -16.53 1.02
N LYS A 138 -2.56 -17.57 1.61
CA LYS A 138 -2.00 -18.37 2.71
C LYS A 138 -1.83 -19.81 2.25
N PRO A 139 -0.75 -20.15 1.50
CA PRO A 139 -0.56 -21.48 0.93
C PRO A 139 -0.55 -22.60 1.97
N SER A 140 0.03 -22.34 3.16
CA SER A 140 0.06 -23.31 4.26
C SER A 140 -1.32 -23.75 4.73
N LEU A 141 -2.35 -22.91 4.53
CA LEU A 141 -3.74 -23.19 4.86
C LEU A 141 -4.59 -23.51 3.62
N SER A 142 -3.99 -23.55 2.42
CA SER A 142 -4.70 -23.64 1.13
C SER A 142 -5.86 -22.63 1.04
N LYS A 143 -5.64 -21.42 1.56
CA LYS A 143 -6.69 -20.42 1.71
C LYS A 143 -6.32 -19.12 0.99
N GLN A 144 -7.23 -18.69 0.13
CA GLN A 144 -7.18 -17.37 -0.51
C GLN A 144 -8.37 -16.54 -0.03
N THR A 145 -8.10 -15.29 0.33
CA THR A 145 -9.14 -14.37 0.83
C THR A 145 -9.07 -13.06 0.04
N PRO A 146 -9.89 -12.89 -1.01
CA PRO A 146 -9.90 -11.67 -1.81
C PRO A 146 -10.55 -10.52 -1.04
N ILE A 147 -9.95 -9.35 -1.12
CA ILE A 147 -10.49 -8.08 -0.64
C ILE A 147 -10.98 -7.29 -1.85
N ARG A 148 -12.30 -7.25 -2.01
CA ARG A 148 -13.01 -6.59 -3.12
C ARG A 148 -13.72 -5.35 -2.63
N TYR A 149 -13.89 -4.36 -3.51
CA TYR A 149 -14.43 -3.05 -3.15
C TYR A 149 -15.74 -2.71 -3.86
N THR A 150 -16.47 -3.70 -4.38
CA THR A 150 -17.74 -3.50 -5.13
C THR A 150 -18.84 -2.80 -4.35
N ASN A 151 -18.75 -2.79 -3.00
CA ASN A 151 -19.66 -2.03 -2.13
C ASN A 151 -19.14 -0.60 -1.84
N VAL A 152 -17.92 -0.27 -2.30
CA VAL A 152 -17.26 1.01 -2.03
C VAL A 152 -17.12 1.85 -3.28
N PHE A 153 -16.73 1.24 -4.39
CA PHE A 153 -16.40 1.95 -5.63
C PHE A 153 -17.33 1.57 -6.77
N PRO A 154 -17.71 2.55 -7.61
CA PRO A 154 -18.32 2.26 -8.92
C PRO A 154 -17.39 1.37 -9.74
N VAL A 155 -17.92 0.25 -10.25
CA VAL A 155 -17.13 -0.73 -11.01
C VAL A 155 -17.04 -0.30 -12.47
N GLU A 156 -15.84 -0.27 -13.03
CA GLU A 156 -15.53 0.06 -14.43
C GLU A 156 -16.02 1.43 -14.92
N HIS A 157 -16.08 2.41 -14.01
CA HIS A 157 -16.39 3.80 -14.32
C HIS A 157 -15.32 4.72 -13.75
N ILE A 158 -15.11 5.87 -14.39
CA ILE A 158 -14.33 6.96 -13.79
C ILE A 158 -15.21 7.65 -12.77
N PHE A 159 -14.68 7.85 -11.57
CA PHE A 159 -15.41 8.49 -10.46
C PHE A 159 -14.50 9.40 -9.64
N SER A 160 -15.08 10.20 -8.75
CA SER A 160 -14.39 10.98 -7.73
C SER A 160 -14.70 10.45 -6.33
N TRP A 161 -13.99 10.95 -5.33
CA TRP A 161 -14.18 10.56 -3.93
C TRP A 161 -15.62 10.70 -3.42
N GLU A 162 -16.44 11.56 -4.03
CA GLU A 162 -17.84 11.80 -3.64
C GLU A 162 -18.76 10.60 -3.94
N HIS A 163 -18.36 9.77 -4.92
CA HIS A 163 -19.17 8.63 -5.37
C HIS A 163 -18.88 7.34 -4.60
N MET A 164 -18.12 7.44 -3.51
CA MET A 164 -17.76 6.27 -2.72
C MET A 164 -18.89 5.82 -1.82
N GLY A 165 -19.09 4.50 -1.75
CA GLY A 165 -19.87 3.83 -0.72
C GLY A 165 -19.13 3.68 0.60
N HIS A 166 -19.54 2.68 1.38
CA HIS A 166 -19.00 2.46 2.73
C HIS A 166 -18.09 1.24 2.80
N PHE A 167 -16.89 1.44 3.34
CA PHE A 167 -15.99 0.34 3.66
C PHE A 167 -16.53 -0.54 4.79
N LYS A 168 -16.45 -1.84 4.64
CA LYS A 168 -16.56 -2.77 5.77
C LYS A 168 -15.36 -2.60 6.70
N THR A 169 -15.44 -3.13 7.92
CA THR A 169 -14.35 -3.05 8.90
C THR A 169 -13.05 -3.69 8.39
N SER A 170 -13.17 -4.80 7.65
CA SER A 170 -12.05 -5.54 7.07
C SER A 170 -11.49 -4.94 5.77
N GLN A 171 -12.16 -3.94 5.18
CA GLN A 171 -11.73 -3.35 3.92
C GLN A 171 -10.92 -2.08 4.17
N ASN A 172 -9.76 -1.99 3.52
CA ASN A 172 -8.94 -0.80 3.46
C ASN A 172 -8.24 -0.71 2.11
N ILE A 173 -7.93 0.51 1.65
CA ILE A 173 -7.13 0.70 0.44
C ILE A 173 -5.67 0.53 0.85
N LEU A 174 -5.04 -0.59 0.46
CA LEU A 174 -3.61 -0.83 0.69
C LEU A 174 -2.80 -0.51 -0.57
N MET A 175 -1.48 -0.33 -0.42
CA MET A 175 -0.53 -0.19 -1.53
C MET A 175 -0.74 -1.28 -2.61
N HIS A 176 -1.04 -2.49 -2.18
CA HIS A 176 -1.30 -3.66 -3.03
C HIS A 176 -2.45 -3.45 -4.04
N SER A 177 -3.47 -2.67 -3.68
CA SER A 177 -4.63 -2.38 -4.53
C SER A 177 -4.44 -1.18 -5.47
N ILE A 178 -3.38 -0.37 -5.28
CA ILE A 178 -3.24 0.93 -5.93
C ILE A 178 -2.29 0.87 -7.13
N ILE A 179 -2.68 1.52 -8.21
CA ILE A 179 -1.82 1.97 -9.30
C ILE A 179 -2.01 3.47 -9.40
N TYR A 180 -0.97 4.24 -9.10
CA TYR A 180 -1.01 5.69 -9.21
C TYR A 180 -0.60 6.17 -10.60
N ARG A 181 -1.18 7.26 -11.06
CA ARG A 181 -0.57 8.03 -12.13
C ARG A 181 0.74 8.64 -11.61
N ALA A 182 1.88 8.35 -12.24
CA ALA A 182 3.21 8.70 -11.72
C ALA A 182 3.35 10.21 -11.41
N LYS A 183 2.70 11.08 -12.23
CA LYS A 183 2.68 12.52 -11.96
C LYS A 183 2.07 12.90 -10.60
N ILE A 184 1.14 12.10 -10.06
CA ILE A 184 0.50 12.36 -8.75
C ILE A 184 1.51 12.16 -7.63
N LEU A 185 2.30 11.08 -7.68
CA LEU A 185 3.36 10.82 -6.71
C LEU A 185 4.43 11.93 -6.76
N ARG A 186 4.82 12.36 -7.96
CA ARG A 186 5.80 13.45 -8.12
C ARG A 186 5.26 14.81 -7.64
N ALA A 187 4.00 15.13 -7.97
CA ALA A 187 3.37 16.39 -7.58
C ALA A 187 3.10 16.49 -6.07
N SER A 188 2.91 15.37 -5.40
CA SER A 188 2.71 15.34 -3.94
C SER A 188 3.98 15.66 -3.15
N GLY A 189 5.16 15.63 -3.77
CA GLY A 189 6.44 15.75 -3.07
C GLY A 189 6.71 14.60 -2.08
N PHE A 190 5.90 13.54 -2.20
CA PHE A 190 5.92 12.38 -1.33
C PHE A 190 7.28 11.67 -1.35
N LYS A 191 7.79 11.37 -0.17
CA LYS A 191 9.02 10.60 0.02
C LYS A 191 8.87 9.73 1.26
N LEU A 192 9.01 8.42 1.10
CA LEU A 192 8.96 7.47 2.22
C LEU A 192 10.20 7.59 3.12
N PRO A 193 10.06 7.42 4.43
CA PRO A 193 11.22 7.32 5.33
C PRO A 193 12.04 6.07 5.02
N GLU A 194 13.35 6.23 5.07
CA GLU A 194 14.32 5.14 4.91
C GLU A 194 14.38 4.29 6.19
N HIS A 195 14.78 3.02 6.08
CA HIS A 195 14.94 2.07 7.20
C HIS A 195 13.73 1.99 8.15
N THR A 196 12.53 2.19 7.59
CA THR A 196 11.29 2.19 8.36
C THR A 196 10.32 1.16 7.78
N PHE A 197 9.74 0.33 8.63
CA PHE A 197 8.68 -0.61 8.26
C PHE A 197 7.30 0.07 8.24
N TYR A 198 6.32 -0.58 7.61
CA TYR A 198 4.91 -0.11 7.53
C TYR A 198 4.71 1.18 6.72
N VAL A 199 5.69 1.51 5.88
CA VAL A 199 5.66 2.69 4.99
C VAL A 199 4.66 2.55 3.83
N ASP A 200 4.21 1.33 3.53
CA ASP A 200 3.11 1.01 2.64
C ASP A 200 1.82 1.80 2.99
N ASN A 201 1.59 2.04 4.28
CA ASN A 201 0.49 2.88 4.76
C ASN A 201 0.66 4.34 4.35
N LEU A 202 1.89 4.86 4.34
CA LEU A 202 2.19 6.22 3.89
C LEU A 202 2.03 6.31 2.37
N PHE A 203 2.52 5.30 1.63
CA PHE A 203 2.38 5.22 0.17
C PHE A 203 0.91 5.28 -0.26
N ALA A 204 0.03 4.61 0.47
CA ALA A 204 -1.40 4.68 0.19
C ALA A 204 -2.01 6.04 0.59
N TYR A 205 -1.66 6.55 1.80
CA TYR A 205 -2.39 7.62 2.47
C TYR A 205 -1.98 9.03 2.04
N GLU A 206 -0.67 9.32 1.96
CA GLU A 206 -0.19 10.69 1.74
C GLU A 206 -0.55 11.26 0.36
N PRO A 207 -0.58 10.48 -0.75
CA PRO A 207 -0.97 11.01 -2.05
C PRO A 207 -2.49 11.23 -2.24
N PHE A 208 -3.37 10.71 -1.38
CA PHE A 208 -4.82 10.79 -1.56
C PHE A 208 -5.36 12.21 -1.82
N PRO A 209 -4.89 13.29 -1.14
CA PRO A 209 -5.37 14.65 -1.39
C PRO A 209 -5.10 15.17 -2.82
N TYR A 210 -4.16 14.57 -3.53
CA TYR A 210 -3.80 14.95 -4.91
C TYR A 210 -4.61 14.19 -5.97
N VAL A 211 -5.33 13.15 -5.57
CA VAL A 211 -6.15 12.32 -6.46
C VAL A 211 -7.50 12.96 -6.69
N ARG A 212 -7.85 13.19 -7.96
CA ARG A 212 -9.13 13.79 -8.39
C ARG A 212 -10.02 12.78 -9.10
N SER A 213 -9.42 11.88 -9.87
CA SER A 213 -10.12 10.88 -10.68
C SER A 213 -9.66 9.48 -10.31
N LEU A 214 -10.63 8.60 -10.09
CA LEU A 214 -10.44 7.22 -9.70
C LEU A 214 -11.09 6.30 -10.72
N TYR A 215 -10.57 5.08 -10.83
CA TYR A 215 -11.18 3.99 -11.55
C TYR A 215 -11.02 2.70 -10.75
N TYR A 216 -12.06 1.91 -10.65
CA TYR A 216 -12.00 0.61 -9.98
C TYR A 216 -12.35 -0.51 -10.94
N MET A 217 -11.44 -1.47 -11.08
CA MET A 217 -11.64 -2.70 -11.82
C MET A 217 -11.77 -3.87 -10.84
N ASN A 218 -12.89 -4.59 -10.90
CA ASN A 218 -13.15 -5.71 -9.99
C ASN A 218 -12.43 -6.98 -10.45
N VAL A 219 -11.10 -6.97 -10.41
CA VAL A 219 -10.23 -8.12 -10.70
C VAL A 219 -9.30 -8.38 -9.52
N ASP A 220 -9.08 -9.64 -9.20
CA ASP A 220 -8.21 -10.09 -8.12
C ASP A 220 -6.76 -10.09 -8.66
N LEU A 221 -6.13 -8.89 -8.69
CA LEU A 221 -4.84 -8.67 -9.36
C LEU A 221 -3.65 -9.11 -8.53
N TYR A 222 -3.57 -8.62 -7.29
CA TYR A 222 -2.38 -8.69 -6.47
C TYR A 222 -2.51 -9.82 -5.44
N HIS A 223 -1.62 -10.78 -5.46
CA HIS A 223 -1.53 -11.85 -4.48
C HIS A 223 -0.51 -11.49 -3.41
N TYR A 224 -1.01 -11.21 -2.22
CA TYR A 224 -0.21 -10.91 -1.04
C TYR A 224 0.08 -12.21 -0.28
N PHE A 225 1.32 -12.66 -0.36
CA PHE A 225 1.77 -13.87 0.31
C PHE A 225 1.85 -13.68 1.82
N ILE A 226 1.21 -14.56 2.57
CA ILE A 226 1.30 -14.62 4.03
C ILE A 226 1.67 -16.03 4.44
N GLY A 227 2.83 -16.22 5.07
CA GLY A 227 3.24 -17.57 5.51
C GLY A 227 4.66 -17.69 6.04
N ARG A 228 5.51 -16.69 5.92
CA ARG A 228 6.84 -16.72 6.53
C ARG A 228 6.83 -16.11 7.93
N GLU A 229 7.61 -16.69 8.83
CA GLU A 229 7.71 -16.23 10.23
C GLU A 229 8.40 -14.86 10.37
N ASP A 230 9.26 -14.50 9.42
CA ASP A 230 10.03 -13.26 9.40
C ASP A 230 9.27 -12.07 8.79
N GLN A 231 8.07 -12.30 8.25
CA GLN A 231 7.27 -11.23 7.63
C GLN A 231 6.94 -10.12 8.61
N SER A 232 6.93 -8.88 8.09
CA SER A 232 6.66 -7.66 8.87
C SER A 232 5.28 -7.64 9.52
N VAL A 233 4.33 -8.38 8.98
CA VAL A 233 2.95 -8.53 9.49
C VAL A 233 2.80 -9.56 10.60
N ASN A 234 3.85 -10.34 10.89
CA ASN A 234 3.83 -11.23 12.06
C ASN A 234 3.71 -10.39 13.34
N GLU A 235 2.79 -10.76 14.24
CA GLU A 235 2.48 -9.97 15.42
C GLU A 235 3.68 -9.76 16.36
N ALA A 236 4.49 -10.79 16.58
CA ALA A 236 5.69 -10.67 17.40
C ALA A 236 6.70 -9.69 16.77
N VAL A 237 6.84 -9.73 15.44
CA VAL A 237 7.66 -8.78 14.68
C VAL A 237 7.08 -7.37 14.78
N MET A 238 5.76 -7.21 14.67
CA MET A 238 5.09 -5.91 14.81
C MET A 238 5.31 -5.30 16.20
N ILE A 239 5.23 -6.09 17.26
CA ILE A 239 5.47 -5.64 18.64
C ILE A 239 6.94 -5.22 18.81
N SER A 240 7.89 -6.01 18.30
CA SER A 240 9.32 -5.68 18.38
C SER A 240 9.70 -4.39 17.63
N ARG A 241 8.94 -4.03 16.59
CA ARG A 241 9.13 -2.84 15.75
C ARG A 241 8.10 -1.74 16.01
N ILE A 242 7.45 -1.78 17.18
CA ILE A 242 6.31 -0.89 17.47
C ILE A 242 6.67 0.61 17.37
N ASP A 243 7.90 0.98 17.70
CA ASP A 243 8.33 2.39 17.63
C ASP A 243 8.33 2.92 16.19
N GLN A 244 8.64 2.09 15.20
CA GLN A 244 8.54 2.45 13.79
C GLN A 244 7.08 2.61 13.37
N GLN A 245 6.19 1.70 13.79
CA GLN A 245 4.75 1.82 13.58
C GLN A 245 4.20 3.12 14.19
N LEU A 246 4.66 3.52 15.38
CA LEU A 246 4.27 4.77 16.03
C LEU A 246 4.82 6.00 15.29
N ALA A 247 6.01 5.91 14.72
CA ALA A 247 6.56 6.97 13.87
C ALA A 247 5.71 7.16 12.59
N VAL A 248 5.29 6.06 11.94
CA VAL A 248 4.36 6.09 10.81
C VAL A 248 3.02 6.72 11.22
N ASN A 249 2.44 6.34 12.37
CA ASN A 249 1.21 6.94 12.86
C ASN A 249 1.32 8.45 13.03
N ARG A 250 2.40 8.93 13.67
CA ARG A 250 2.64 10.38 13.87
C ARG A 250 2.76 11.09 12.52
N ARG A 251 3.50 10.50 11.60
CA ARG A 251 3.63 11.06 10.24
C ARG A 251 2.28 11.14 9.52
N MET A 252 1.43 10.12 9.62
CA MET A 252 0.07 10.16 9.03
C MET A 252 -0.79 11.27 9.66
N ILE A 253 -0.63 11.53 10.98
CA ILE A 253 -1.31 12.63 11.67
C ILE A 253 -0.84 13.99 11.15
N ASP A 254 0.47 14.14 10.91
CA ASP A 254 1.08 15.41 10.51
C ASP A 254 0.94 15.68 9.00
N ALA A 255 0.87 14.64 8.17
CA ALA A 255 0.88 14.76 6.72
C ALA A 255 -0.31 15.56 6.17
N VAL A 256 -1.50 15.43 6.78
CA VAL A 256 -2.72 16.05 6.29
C VAL A 256 -3.63 16.44 7.44
N ASP A 257 -3.97 17.72 7.56
CA ASP A 257 -5.06 18.14 8.46
C ASP A 257 -6.41 17.74 7.86
N LEU A 258 -6.99 16.67 8.38
CA LEU A 258 -8.27 16.13 7.89
C LEU A 258 -9.44 17.10 8.08
N THR A 259 -9.29 18.13 8.93
CA THR A 259 -10.35 19.14 9.16
C THR A 259 -10.46 20.10 7.98
N THR A 260 -9.40 20.25 7.20
CA THR A 260 -9.35 21.16 6.03
C THR A 260 -9.80 20.49 4.72
N ILE A 261 -9.97 19.16 4.72
CA ILE A 261 -10.43 18.46 3.52
C ILE A 261 -11.92 18.73 3.30
N GLU A 262 -12.24 19.46 2.23
CA GLU A 262 -13.63 19.80 1.88
C GLU A 262 -14.40 18.58 1.37
N ASN A 263 -13.78 17.77 0.50
CA ASN A 263 -14.42 16.57 -0.05
C ASN A 263 -14.73 15.55 1.04
N LYS A 264 -16.01 15.34 1.30
CA LYS A 264 -16.50 14.47 2.37
C LYS A 264 -16.12 13.00 2.19
N GLY A 265 -16.11 12.50 0.95
CA GLY A 265 -15.73 11.13 0.64
C GLY A 265 -14.26 10.88 0.97
N LEU A 266 -13.37 11.74 0.45
CA LEU A 266 -11.93 11.71 0.75
C LEU A 266 -11.67 11.81 2.25
N ARG A 267 -12.25 12.81 2.92
CA ARG A 267 -12.10 12.99 4.36
C ARG A 267 -12.51 11.75 5.14
N ASN A 268 -13.66 11.16 4.82
CA ASN A 268 -14.15 9.95 5.49
C ASN A 268 -13.23 8.74 5.27
N CYS A 269 -12.68 8.59 4.05
CA CYS A 269 -11.70 7.56 3.71
C CYS A 269 -10.43 7.72 4.55
N MET A 270 -9.86 8.92 4.59
CA MET A 270 -8.63 9.19 5.34
C MET A 270 -8.83 9.10 6.85
N VAL A 271 -9.96 9.56 7.40
CA VAL A 271 -10.30 9.37 8.82
C VAL A 271 -10.41 7.89 9.17
N LYS A 272 -11.05 7.09 8.30
CA LYS A 272 -11.14 5.64 8.51
C LYS A 272 -9.75 5.00 8.50
N TYR A 273 -8.90 5.38 7.55
CA TYR A 273 -7.55 4.84 7.43
C TYR A 273 -6.72 5.15 8.69
N LEU A 274 -6.65 6.41 9.07
CA LEU A 274 -5.93 6.83 10.28
C LEU A 274 -6.48 6.14 11.54
N SER A 275 -7.82 6.03 11.66
CA SER A 275 -8.46 5.32 12.78
C SER A 275 -8.07 3.85 12.83
N MET A 276 -7.93 3.18 11.68
CA MET A 276 -7.50 1.78 11.62
C MET A 276 -6.06 1.63 12.14
N ILE A 277 -5.13 2.43 11.63
CA ILE A 277 -3.72 2.36 12.03
C ILE A 277 -3.55 2.69 13.52
N MET A 278 -4.23 3.72 14.02
CA MET A 278 -4.28 4.05 15.45
C MET A 278 -4.81 2.89 16.30
N THR A 279 -5.83 2.18 15.79
CA THR A 279 -6.42 1.02 16.47
C THR A 279 -5.44 -0.15 16.53
N VAL A 280 -4.80 -0.50 15.42
CA VAL A 280 -3.82 -1.59 15.36
C VAL A 280 -2.66 -1.33 16.31
N SER A 281 -2.05 -0.14 16.25
CA SER A 281 -0.94 0.22 17.13
C SER A 281 -1.34 0.21 18.60
N SER A 282 -2.53 0.74 18.93
CA SER A 282 -3.03 0.73 20.31
C SER A 282 -3.29 -0.70 20.82
N ALA A 283 -3.85 -1.57 19.98
CA ALA A 283 -4.14 -2.95 20.35
C ALA A 283 -2.86 -3.75 20.62
N LEU A 284 -1.84 -3.60 19.77
CA LEU A 284 -0.53 -4.24 19.96
C LEU A 284 0.14 -3.80 21.25
N LEU A 285 0.14 -2.49 21.55
CA LEU A 285 0.69 -1.94 22.80
C LEU A 285 -0.06 -2.41 24.04
N VAL A 286 -1.39 -2.51 23.95
CA VAL A 286 -2.21 -3.03 25.07
C VAL A 286 -1.99 -4.55 25.23
N LYS A 287 -1.78 -5.28 24.15
CA LYS A 287 -1.53 -6.72 24.18
C LYS A 287 -0.15 -7.05 24.76
N GLU A 288 0.87 -6.28 24.41
CA GLU A 288 2.19 -6.39 25.03
C GLU A 288 2.12 -6.08 26.54
N GLY A 289 1.42 -5.03 26.95
CA GLY A 289 0.90 -4.81 28.29
C GLY A 289 1.89 -4.24 29.31
N SER A 290 3.16 -4.01 28.97
CA SER A 290 4.12 -3.37 29.88
C SER A 290 3.71 -1.93 30.21
N PRO A 291 4.15 -1.37 31.35
CA PRO A 291 3.92 0.02 31.68
C PRO A 291 4.43 0.99 30.59
N GLU A 292 5.55 0.64 29.94
CA GLU A 292 6.13 1.42 28.85
C GLU A 292 5.22 1.42 27.62
N SER A 293 4.73 0.28 27.19
CA SER A 293 3.81 0.17 26.05
C SER A 293 2.50 0.90 26.29
N ILE A 294 1.96 0.81 27.49
CA ILE A 294 0.76 1.59 27.84
C ILE A 294 1.04 3.10 27.80
N LYS A 295 2.21 3.53 28.26
CA LYS A 295 2.64 4.94 28.16
C LYS A 295 2.77 5.37 26.69
N LYS A 296 3.43 4.58 25.83
CA LYS A 296 3.56 4.86 24.37
C LYS A 296 2.19 4.99 23.70
N ARG A 297 1.22 4.13 24.06
CA ARG A 297 -0.15 4.25 23.58
C ARG A 297 -0.79 5.59 23.99
N ASP A 298 -0.69 5.95 25.27
CA ASP A 298 -1.27 7.19 25.76
C ASP A 298 -0.64 8.40 25.10
N GLU A 299 0.69 8.41 24.93
CA GLU A 299 1.43 9.45 24.20
C GLU A 299 0.98 9.60 22.74
N LEU A 300 0.71 8.48 22.04
CA LEU A 300 0.19 8.52 20.67
C LEU A 300 -1.18 9.22 20.61
N TRP A 301 -2.09 8.90 21.52
CA TRP A 301 -3.40 9.55 21.58
C TRP A 301 -3.31 11.03 22.00
N GLU A 302 -2.41 11.37 22.92
CA GLU A 302 -2.14 12.79 23.27
C GLU A 302 -1.53 13.55 22.07
N TYR A 303 -0.70 12.88 21.26
CA TYR A 303 -0.19 13.46 20.01
C TYR A 303 -1.33 13.84 19.06
N LEU A 304 -2.28 12.94 18.82
CA LEU A 304 -3.44 13.22 17.98
C LEU A 304 -4.33 14.35 18.56
N LYS A 305 -4.42 14.47 19.90
CA LYS A 305 -5.21 15.50 20.57
C LYS A 305 -4.69 16.92 20.33
N ARG A 306 -3.46 17.11 19.85
CA ARG A 306 -2.93 18.43 19.45
C ARG A 306 -3.82 19.06 18.38
N ASN A 307 -4.41 18.23 17.47
CA ASN A 307 -5.48 18.65 16.58
C ASN A 307 -6.83 18.13 17.11
N LYS A 308 -7.54 19.00 17.84
CA LYS A 308 -8.84 18.67 18.46
C LYS A 308 -9.89 18.19 17.44
N GLY A 309 -9.87 18.74 16.24
CA GLY A 309 -10.79 18.37 15.16
C GLY A 309 -10.54 16.94 14.68
N MET A 310 -9.30 16.61 14.34
CA MET A 310 -8.90 15.27 13.94
C MET A 310 -9.14 14.24 15.04
N TYR A 311 -8.78 14.58 16.28
CA TYR A 311 -9.05 13.71 17.43
C TYR A 311 -10.54 13.36 17.53
N LYS A 312 -11.44 14.35 17.42
CA LYS A 312 -12.89 14.11 17.45
C LYS A 312 -13.34 13.17 16.33
N MET A 313 -12.82 13.35 15.12
CA MET A 313 -13.15 12.50 13.96
C MET A 313 -12.73 11.05 14.16
N VAL A 314 -11.49 10.82 14.59
CA VAL A 314 -10.91 9.47 14.80
C VAL A 314 -11.56 8.81 16.04
N ASN A 315 -11.69 9.54 17.13
CA ASN A 315 -12.27 9.02 18.38
C ASN A 315 -13.74 8.62 18.25
N ASN A 316 -14.48 9.24 17.33
CA ASN A 316 -15.87 8.87 17.06
C ASN A 316 -16.04 7.63 16.19
N LYS A 317 -14.95 7.06 15.64
CA LYS A 317 -15.01 5.75 14.99
C LYS A 317 -15.19 4.65 16.04
N LEU A 318 -15.78 3.53 15.62
CA LEU A 318 -16.22 2.43 16.48
C LEU A 318 -15.18 1.97 17.52
N LEU A 319 -13.91 1.93 17.12
CA LEU A 319 -12.82 1.44 17.97
C LEU A 319 -11.98 2.56 18.63
N GLY A 320 -12.22 3.83 18.33
CA GLY A 320 -11.40 4.93 18.82
C GLY A 320 -11.43 5.06 20.37
N ARG A 321 -12.63 5.07 20.96
CA ARG A 321 -12.79 5.18 22.42
C ARG A 321 -12.29 3.97 23.18
N PRO A 322 -12.63 2.71 22.80
CA PRO A 322 -12.14 1.54 23.51
C PRO A 322 -10.62 1.45 23.59
N MET A 323 -9.90 1.88 22.54
CA MET A 323 -8.43 1.84 22.50
C MET A 323 -7.75 2.71 23.58
N GLN A 324 -8.48 3.61 24.23
CA GLN A 324 -7.99 4.52 25.28
C GLN A 324 -8.38 4.08 26.69
N PHE A 325 -9.00 2.93 26.88
CA PHE A 325 -9.37 2.44 28.23
C PHE A 325 -8.13 2.25 29.10
N LYS A 326 -8.15 2.88 30.29
CA LYS A 326 -7.04 2.85 31.26
C LYS A 326 -7.16 1.70 32.26
N SER A 327 -8.39 1.24 32.56
CA SER A 327 -8.62 0.16 33.53
C SER A 327 -8.14 -1.20 33.01
N ALA A 328 -7.77 -2.09 33.93
CA ALA A 328 -7.37 -3.45 33.58
C ALA A 328 -8.49 -4.19 32.82
N LEU A 329 -9.74 -4.04 33.26
CA LEU A 329 -10.90 -4.63 32.58
C LEU A 329 -11.07 -4.06 31.15
N GLY A 330 -10.93 -2.74 30.99
CA GLY A 330 -11.02 -2.11 29.67
C GLY A 330 -9.92 -2.61 28.71
N ARG A 331 -8.68 -2.76 29.20
CA ARG A 331 -7.58 -3.34 28.42
C ARG A 331 -7.87 -4.79 28.00
N LYS A 332 -8.42 -5.60 28.89
CA LYS A 332 -8.83 -6.98 28.59
C LYS A 332 -9.88 -7.02 27.47
N ILE A 333 -10.85 -6.11 27.48
CA ILE A 333 -11.85 -5.98 26.39
C ILE A 333 -11.17 -5.66 25.05
N VAL A 334 -10.21 -4.75 25.03
CA VAL A 334 -9.45 -4.39 23.82
C VAL A 334 -8.71 -5.61 23.25
N VAL A 335 -7.96 -6.33 24.09
CA VAL A 335 -7.20 -7.52 23.66
C VAL A 335 -8.14 -8.60 23.12
N THR A 336 -9.22 -8.90 23.86
CA THR A 336 -10.20 -9.91 23.43
C THR A 336 -10.85 -9.53 22.09
N GLY A 337 -11.26 -8.26 21.95
CA GLY A 337 -11.86 -7.76 20.70
C GLY A 337 -10.88 -7.80 19.53
N TYR A 338 -9.62 -7.47 19.74
CA TYR A 338 -8.57 -7.55 18.74
C TYR A 338 -8.30 -9.00 18.31
N THR A 339 -8.14 -9.93 19.26
CA THR A 339 -7.93 -11.37 18.97
C THR A 339 -9.13 -11.97 18.23
N LEU A 340 -10.35 -11.57 18.57
CA LEU A 340 -11.54 -12.00 17.84
C LEU A 340 -11.56 -11.47 16.42
N ALA A 341 -11.20 -10.19 16.22
CA ALA A 341 -11.09 -9.59 14.90
C ALA A 341 -10.01 -10.28 14.04
N GLN A 342 -8.85 -10.61 14.61
CA GLN A 342 -7.81 -11.40 13.91
C GLN A 342 -8.35 -12.74 13.41
N LYS A 343 -9.07 -13.49 14.26
CA LYS A 343 -9.67 -14.77 13.88
C LYS A 343 -10.74 -14.66 12.80
N LEU A 344 -11.57 -13.61 12.86
CA LEU A 344 -12.68 -13.41 11.93
C LEU A 344 -12.23 -12.87 10.56
N TYR A 345 -11.26 -11.98 10.56
CA TYR A 345 -10.82 -11.29 9.33
C TYR A 345 -9.52 -11.81 8.76
N GLY A 346 -8.84 -12.69 9.49
CA GLY A 346 -7.67 -13.39 8.99
C GLY A 346 -6.43 -12.52 8.83
N PHE A 347 -6.33 -11.38 9.56
CA PHE A 347 -5.05 -10.69 9.62
C PHE A 347 -4.13 -11.47 10.57
N ASN A 348 -3.01 -11.92 10.02
CA ASN A 348 -1.94 -12.72 10.67
C ASN A 348 -2.34 -14.15 11.05
#